data_0f0d74a485d3d0192305eb9607ede8e8
#
_entry.id   0f0d74a485d3d0192305eb9607ede8e8
#
_cell.length_a   1.000
_cell.length_b   1.000
_cell.length_c   1.000
_cell.angle_alpha   90.00
_cell.angle_beta   90.00
_cell.angle_gamma   90.00
#
_symmetry.space_group_name_H-M   'P 1'
#
loop_
_entity.id
_entity.type
_entity.pdbx_description
1 polymer ?
#
loop_
_entity_poly.entity_id
_entity_poly.type
_entity_poly.pdbx_seq_one_letter_code
_entity_poly.pdbx_strand_id
1 'polypeptide(L)'
;LGVCVDMSNIPDSDHALRAAVLLACWSDGFSAVEASHKLTDAGMQGPRNYDLVCDEFSLVLGVGNGIVQRVDEVTRVQRKQGTGTLFTTHTVKDLQAFDSMEDRQRAMGFLDRARATICFPLPIEEAKLMEGKVNLNAQESATLAEWATTPRGVDDPVVPEISEDRWAAGER
;
A
#
# COMPACT_ATOMS: atom_id res chain seq x y z
N LEU A 1 -2.76 14.45 -14.16
CA LEU A 1 -2.22 13.37 -14.99
C LEU A 1 -1.62 12.32 -14.06
N GLY A 2 -2.00 11.06 -14.23
CA GLY A 2 -1.48 9.93 -13.46
C GLY A 2 -0.84 8.90 -14.39
N VAL A 3 0.03 8.07 -13.81
CA VAL A 3 0.59 6.88 -14.46
C VAL A 3 0.15 5.68 -13.65
N CYS A 4 -0.38 4.68 -14.32
CA CYS A 4 -0.72 3.39 -13.73
C CYS A 4 0.09 2.32 -14.43
N VAL A 5 0.69 1.43 -13.65
CA VAL A 5 1.41 0.27 -14.17
C VAL A 5 0.58 -0.97 -13.86
N ASP A 6 0.07 -1.59 -14.89
CA ASP A 6 -0.70 -2.83 -14.80
C ASP A 6 0.25 -4.04 -14.88
N MET A 7 0.16 -4.91 -13.89
CA MET A 7 0.96 -6.14 -13.79
C MET A 7 0.13 -7.41 -13.96
N SER A 8 -1.14 -7.31 -14.37
CA SER A 8 -2.06 -8.44 -14.50
C SER A 8 -1.56 -9.53 -15.47
N ASN A 9 -0.69 -9.16 -16.41
CA ASN A 9 -0.09 -10.10 -17.37
C ASN A 9 1.11 -10.87 -16.82
N ILE A 10 1.58 -10.57 -15.61
CA ILE A 10 2.68 -11.30 -14.98
C ILE A 10 2.09 -12.42 -14.13
N PRO A 11 2.48 -13.69 -14.37
CA PRO A 11 1.95 -14.81 -13.60
C PRO A 11 2.20 -14.63 -12.09
N ASP A 12 1.20 -14.96 -11.27
CA ASP A 12 1.29 -14.86 -9.80
C ASP A 12 2.41 -15.73 -9.22
N SER A 13 2.75 -16.83 -9.89
CA SER A 13 3.84 -17.71 -9.50
C SER A 13 5.25 -17.12 -9.70
N ASP A 14 5.39 -16.07 -10.52
CA ASP A 14 6.68 -15.44 -10.79
C ASP A 14 6.91 -14.21 -9.90
N HIS A 15 7.06 -14.49 -8.60
CA HIS A 15 7.29 -13.45 -7.59
C HIS A 15 8.50 -12.59 -7.88
N ALA A 16 9.58 -13.18 -8.44
CA ALA A 16 10.82 -12.46 -8.74
C ALA A 16 10.62 -11.43 -9.86
N LEU A 17 9.90 -11.80 -10.93
CA LEU A 17 9.60 -10.89 -12.02
C LEU A 17 8.66 -9.77 -11.58
N ARG A 18 7.58 -10.10 -10.85
CA ARG A 18 6.64 -9.10 -10.30
C ARG A 18 7.38 -8.08 -9.44
N ALA A 19 8.21 -8.57 -8.56
CA ALA A 19 9.01 -7.74 -7.69
C ALA A 19 10.01 -6.84 -8.45
N ALA A 20 10.69 -7.38 -9.46
CA ALA A 20 11.61 -6.59 -10.28
C ALA A 20 10.90 -5.48 -11.06
N VAL A 21 9.72 -5.78 -11.62
CA VAL A 21 8.89 -4.79 -12.33
C VAL A 21 8.40 -3.70 -11.37
N LEU A 22 7.88 -4.09 -10.20
CA LEU A 22 7.47 -3.14 -9.16
C LEU A 22 8.59 -2.19 -8.77
N LEU A 23 9.79 -2.72 -8.56
CA LEU A 23 10.96 -1.91 -8.23
C LEU A 23 11.35 -0.95 -9.34
N ALA A 24 11.34 -1.41 -10.58
CA ALA A 24 11.64 -0.56 -11.72
C ALA A 24 10.63 0.59 -11.83
N CYS A 25 9.33 0.29 -11.70
CA CYS A 25 8.26 1.28 -11.72
C CYS A 25 8.36 2.28 -10.57
N TRP A 26 8.69 1.80 -9.37
CA TRP A 26 8.90 2.67 -8.21
C TRP A 26 10.12 3.57 -8.39
N SER A 27 11.24 3.01 -8.86
CA SER A 27 12.46 3.78 -9.11
C SER A 27 12.22 4.89 -10.14
N ASP A 28 11.50 4.57 -11.21
CA ASP A 28 11.15 5.54 -12.25
C ASP A 28 10.20 6.62 -11.71
N GLY A 29 9.14 6.22 -11.02
CA GLY A 29 8.16 7.13 -10.40
C GLY A 29 8.80 8.09 -9.40
N PHE A 30 9.65 7.60 -8.51
CA PHE A 30 10.37 8.45 -7.56
C PHE A 30 11.36 9.39 -8.25
N SER A 31 12.05 8.91 -9.28
CA SER A 31 12.97 9.75 -10.05
C SER A 31 12.22 10.88 -10.77
N ALA A 32 11.04 10.61 -11.31
CA ALA A 32 10.19 11.61 -11.94
C ALA A 32 9.70 12.66 -10.94
N VAL A 33 9.27 12.23 -9.74
CA VAL A 33 8.86 13.14 -8.65
C VAL A 33 10.03 14.01 -8.20
N GLU A 34 11.22 13.42 -8.00
CA GLU A 34 12.42 14.16 -7.62
C GLU A 34 12.83 15.18 -8.68
N ALA A 35 12.79 14.80 -9.96
CA ALA A 35 13.06 15.71 -11.07
C ALA A 35 12.07 16.89 -11.09
N SER A 36 10.79 16.62 -10.83
CA SER A 36 9.77 17.66 -10.75
C SER A 36 10.02 18.63 -9.59
N HIS A 37 10.42 18.14 -8.42
CA HIS A 37 10.79 19.02 -7.30
C HIS A 37 11.99 19.90 -7.64
N LYS A 38 13.03 19.35 -8.27
CA LYS A 38 14.19 20.12 -8.75
C LYS A 38 13.80 21.23 -9.74
N LEU A 39 12.86 20.95 -10.65
CA LEU A 39 12.34 21.96 -11.57
C LEU A 39 11.55 23.06 -10.84
N THR A 40 10.81 22.70 -9.81
CA THR A 40 10.11 23.66 -8.95
C THR A 40 11.09 24.56 -8.20
N ASP A 41 12.11 23.98 -7.59
CA ASP A 41 13.15 24.70 -6.85
C ASP A 41 13.95 25.65 -7.76
N ALA A 42 14.14 25.26 -9.03
CA ALA A 42 14.76 26.09 -10.05
C ALA A 42 13.81 27.17 -10.62
N GLY A 43 12.55 27.25 -10.16
CA GLY A 43 11.56 28.22 -10.66
C GLY A 43 11.07 27.92 -12.10
N MET A 44 11.34 26.74 -12.62
CA MET A 44 10.96 26.34 -13.99
C MET A 44 9.52 25.82 -14.08
N GLN A 45 8.92 25.46 -12.96
CA GLN A 45 7.51 25.07 -12.84
C GLN A 45 6.94 25.46 -11.46
N GLY A 46 5.61 25.52 -11.36
CA GLY A 46 4.94 25.71 -10.07
C GLY A 46 5.03 24.45 -9.19
N PRO A 47 4.86 24.59 -7.87
CA PRO A 47 4.87 23.47 -6.94
C PRO A 47 3.77 22.48 -7.27
N ARG A 48 4.08 21.17 -7.14
CA ARG A 48 3.17 20.07 -7.36
C ARG A 48 3.23 19.10 -6.20
N ASN A 49 2.08 18.59 -5.81
CA ASN A 49 1.97 17.46 -4.89
C ASN A 49 1.76 16.17 -5.70
N TYR A 50 2.25 15.10 -5.16
CA TYR A 50 2.16 13.76 -5.76
C TYR A 50 1.57 12.78 -4.76
N ASP A 51 0.76 11.86 -5.25
CA ASP A 51 0.28 10.72 -4.49
C ASP A 51 0.79 9.45 -5.16
N LEU A 52 1.49 8.65 -4.36
CA LEU A 52 2.00 7.34 -4.74
C LEU A 52 1.10 6.28 -4.10
N VAL A 53 0.49 5.46 -4.94
CA VAL A 53 -0.35 4.34 -4.50
C VAL A 53 0.39 3.06 -4.82
N CYS A 54 0.60 2.23 -3.83
CA CYS A 54 1.20 0.92 -3.97
C CYS A 54 0.25 -0.13 -3.42
N ASP A 55 -0.33 -0.88 -4.31
CA ASP A 55 -1.12 -2.04 -3.99
C ASP A 55 -0.21 -3.25 -3.70
N GLU A 56 -0.66 -4.15 -2.84
CA GLU A 56 0.11 -5.31 -2.40
C GLU A 56 1.54 -4.99 -1.93
N PHE A 57 1.66 -4.01 -1.06
CA PHE A 57 2.96 -3.50 -0.58
C PHE A 57 3.88 -4.58 -0.01
N SER A 58 3.33 -5.64 0.56
CA SER A 58 4.08 -6.80 1.04
C SER A 58 4.91 -7.47 -0.06
N LEU A 59 4.42 -7.50 -1.32
CA LEU A 59 5.19 -8.05 -2.44
C LEU A 59 6.45 -7.22 -2.72
N VAL A 60 6.34 -5.89 -2.65
CA VAL A 60 7.51 -5.01 -2.83
C VAL A 60 8.55 -5.27 -1.75
N LEU A 61 8.11 -5.36 -0.52
CA LEU A 61 9.00 -5.62 0.61
C LEU A 61 9.60 -7.03 0.57
N GLY A 62 8.86 -8.02 0.07
CA GLY A 62 9.25 -9.42 -0.02
C GLY A 62 10.42 -9.71 -0.96
N VAL A 63 10.83 -8.74 -1.80
CA VAL A 63 12.00 -8.90 -2.69
C VAL A 63 13.30 -9.11 -1.93
N GLY A 64 13.35 -8.72 -0.66
CA GLY A 64 14.55 -8.84 0.17
C GLY A 64 15.68 -7.85 -0.21
N ASN A 65 16.91 -8.18 0.17
CA ASN A 65 18.12 -7.47 -0.26
C ASN A 65 18.12 -5.93 -0.12
N GLY A 66 17.70 -5.43 1.03
CA GLY A 66 17.75 -3.99 1.34
C GLY A 66 16.63 -3.15 0.72
N ILE A 67 15.64 -3.77 0.09
CA ILE A 67 14.47 -3.07 -0.46
C ILE A 67 13.68 -2.39 0.64
N VAL A 68 13.44 -3.06 1.74
CA VAL A 68 12.72 -2.49 2.90
C VAL A 68 13.40 -1.21 3.37
N GLN A 69 14.74 -1.23 3.44
CA GLN A 69 15.53 -0.04 3.76
C GLN A 69 15.36 1.07 2.71
N ARG A 70 15.46 0.72 1.44
CA ARG A 70 15.36 1.68 0.34
C ARG A 70 14.00 2.37 0.31
N VAL A 71 12.93 1.60 0.45
CA VAL A 71 11.56 2.15 0.51
C VAL A 71 11.39 3.03 1.74
N ASP A 72 11.94 2.64 2.88
CA ASP A 72 11.90 3.44 4.10
C ASP A 72 12.60 4.81 3.93
N GLU A 73 13.81 4.80 3.36
CA GLU A 73 14.57 6.03 3.07
C GLU A 73 13.80 6.97 2.14
N VAL A 74 13.30 6.43 1.02
CA VAL A 74 12.60 7.21 0.01
C VAL A 74 11.30 7.80 0.57
N THR A 75 10.49 7.01 1.27
CA THR A 75 9.22 7.49 1.83
C THR A 75 9.42 8.57 2.90
N ARG A 76 10.51 8.52 3.67
CA ARG A 76 10.85 9.57 4.63
C ARG A 76 11.20 10.91 3.97
N VAL A 77 11.94 10.87 2.87
CA VAL A 77 12.35 12.07 2.12
C VAL A 77 11.15 12.68 1.41
N GLN A 78 10.39 11.85 0.70
CA GLN A 78 9.26 12.28 -0.11
C GLN A 78 8.16 13.00 0.70
N ARG A 79 7.93 12.58 1.93
CA ARG A 79 6.96 13.24 2.83
C ARG A 79 7.29 14.71 3.07
N LYS A 80 8.57 15.07 3.16
CA LYS A 80 9.01 16.47 3.35
C LYS A 80 8.78 17.31 2.10
N GLN A 81 8.65 16.66 0.96
CA GLN A 81 8.50 17.28 -0.36
C GLN A 81 7.03 17.35 -0.82
N GLY A 82 6.07 17.06 0.06
CA GLY A 82 4.64 17.12 -0.28
C GLY A 82 4.13 15.92 -1.08
N THR A 83 4.82 14.78 -1.00
CA THR A 83 4.36 13.54 -1.61
C THR A 83 3.59 12.70 -0.59
N GLY A 84 2.32 12.39 -0.89
CA GLY A 84 1.51 11.41 -0.17
C GLY A 84 1.87 9.99 -0.60
N THR A 85 1.78 9.03 0.33
CA THR A 85 1.95 7.60 0.01
C THR A 85 0.79 6.81 0.60
N LEU A 86 0.19 5.96 -0.22
CA LEU A 86 -0.84 5.00 0.19
C LEU A 86 -0.31 3.59 -0.08
N PHE A 87 -0.25 2.79 0.96
CA PHE A 87 0.13 1.39 0.89
C PHE A 87 -1.05 0.52 1.26
N THR A 88 -1.33 -0.51 0.47
CA THR A 88 -2.29 -1.55 0.83
C THR A 88 -1.58 -2.86 1.10
N THR A 89 -2.11 -3.67 1.99
CA THR A 89 -1.64 -5.03 2.28
C THR A 89 -2.80 -5.88 2.74
N HIS A 90 -2.76 -7.16 2.46
CA HIS A 90 -3.82 -8.08 2.87
C HIS A 90 -3.74 -8.45 4.34
N THR A 91 -2.53 -8.62 4.87
CA THR A 91 -2.33 -9.02 6.26
C THR A 91 -1.17 -8.27 6.91
N VAL A 92 -1.25 -8.09 8.21
CA VAL A 92 -0.13 -7.56 9.00
C VAL A 92 0.99 -8.60 9.15
N LYS A 93 0.65 -9.89 9.07
CA LYS A 93 1.64 -10.99 9.13
C LYS A 93 2.64 -10.91 7.99
N ASP A 94 2.21 -10.46 6.80
CA ASP A 94 3.11 -10.28 5.66
C ASP A 94 4.24 -9.29 5.98
N LEU A 95 3.95 -8.27 6.77
CA LEU A 95 4.97 -7.31 7.23
C LEU A 95 5.92 -7.87 8.29
N GLN A 96 5.62 -9.06 8.82
CA GLN A 96 6.44 -9.77 9.80
C GLN A 96 7.17 -10.98 9.19
N ALA A 97 6.90 -11.32 7.94
CA ALA A 97 7.39 -12.53 7.27
C ALA A 97 8.83 -12.44 6.76
N PHE A 98 9.60 -11.45 7.20
CA PHE A 98 11.00 -11.29 6.79
C PHE A 98 11.95 -12.12 7.66
N ASP A 99 13.01 -12.65 7.06
CA ASP A 99 14.03 -13.44 7.76
C ASP A 99 14.82 -12.57 8.74
N SER A 100 15.16 -11.34 8.33
CA SER A 100 15.89 -10.38 9.15
C SER A 100 14.99 -9.71 10.19
N MET A 101 15.42 -9.69 11.44
CA MET A 101 14.73 -8.93 12.51
C MET A 101 14.72 -7.43 12.19
N GLU A 102 15.77 -6.92 11.57
CA GLU A 102 15.87 -5.52 11.19
C GLU A 102 14.85 -5.13 10.12
N ASP A 103 14.68 -5.97 9.09
CA ASP A 103 13.69 -5.74 8.05
C ASP A 103 12.26 -5.84 8.58
N ARG A 104 11.99 -6.79 9.49
CA ARG A 104 10.70 -6.86 10.21
C ARG A 104 10.40 -5.57 10.98
N GLN A 105 11.37 -5.05 11.72
CA GLN A 105 11.19 -3.81 12.47
C GLN A 105 10.95 -2.61 11.55
N ARG A 106 11.66 -2.53 10.42
CA ARG A 106 11.45 -1.48 9.42
C ARG A 106 10.08 -1.59 8.76
N ALA A 107 9.68 -2.81 8.36
CA ALA A 107 8.37 -3.05 7.76
C ALA A 107 7.23 -2.69 8.72
N MET A 108 7.29 -3.11 9.97
CA MET A 108 6.34 -2.71 11.00
C MET A 108 6.36 -1.19 11.25
N GLY A 109 7.50 -0.55 11.13
CA GLY A 109 7.63 0.90 11.24
C GLY A 109 6.84 1.70 10.21
N PHE A 110 6.40 1.11 9.10
CA PHE A 110 5.47 1.78 8.17
C PHE A 110 4.10 1.99 8.81
N LEU A 111 3.60 1.02 9.59
CA LEU A 111 2.35 1.15 10.34
C LEU A 111 2.47 2.24 11.42
N ASP A 112 3.56 2.24 12.18
CA ASP A 112 3.79 3.21 13.27
C ASP A 112 3.83 4.66 12.75
N ARG A 113 4.27 4.85 11.50
CA ARG A 113 4.42 6.17 10.88
C ARG A 113 3.23 6.59 10.03
N ALA A 114 2.29 5.70 9.79
CA ALA A 114 1.09 6.02 9.04
C ALA A 114 0.29 7.12 9.76
N ARG A 115 -0.10 8.15 9.02
CA ARG A 115 -0.97 9.23 9.54
C ARG A 115 -2.41 8.78 9.70
N ALA A 116 -2.82 7.87 8.84
CA ALA A 116 -4.12 7.26 8.84
C ALA A 116 -3.97 5.78 8.48
N THR A 117 -4.72 4.93 9.15
CA THR A 117 -4.82 3.51 8.84
C THR A 117 -6.28 3.19 8.62
N ILE A 118 -6.59 2.58 7.48
CA ILE A 118 -7.93 2.13 7.13
C ILE A 118 -7.92 0.62 7.23
N CYS A 119 -8.72 0.08 8.12
CA CYS A 119 -8.86 -1.35 8.33
C CYS A 119 -10.20 -1.81 7.75
N PHE A 120 -10.15 -2.82 6.92
CA PHE A 120 -11.31 -3.61 6.53
C PHE A 120 -11.52 -4.75 7.53
N PRO A 121 -12.62 -5.51 7.45
CA PRO A 121 -12.84 -6.67 8.31
C PRO A 121 -11.62 -7.60 8.32
N LEU A 122 -11.14 -7.95 9.51
CA LEU A 122 -9.94 -8.77 9.73
C LEU A 122 -10.24 -9.95 10.65
N PRO A 123 -9.61 -11.10 10.45
CA PRO A 123 -9.63 -12.17 11.45
C PRO A 123 -9.13 -11.67 12.81
N ILE A 124 -9.68 -12.20 13.89
CA ILE A 124 -9.38 -11.75 15.27
C ILE A 124 -7.87 -11.73 15.59
N GLU A 125 -7.13 -12.68 15.04
CA GLU A 125 -5.69 -12.79 15.24
C GLU A 125 -4.93 -11.62 14.58
N GLU A 126 -5.36 -11.21 13.38
CA GLU A 126 -4.81 -10.05 12.67
C GLU A 126 -5.15 -8.74 13.38
N ALA A 127 -6.42 -8.60 13.78
CA ALA A 127 -6.87 -7.42 14.52
C ALA A 127 -6.07 -7.23 15.82
N LYS A 128 -5.79 -8.31 16.56
CA LYS A 128 -4.94 -8.28 17.75
C LYS A 128 -3.49 -7.89 17.48
N LEU A 129 -2.93 -8.27 16.33
CA LEU A 129 -1.57 -7.84 15.96
C LEU A 129 -1.48 -6.34 15.74
N MET A 130 -2.59 -5.69 15.39
CA MET A 130 -2.66 -4.24 15.22
C MET A 130 -2.83 -3.49 16.54
N GLU A 131 -3.29 -4.15 17.60
CA GLU A 131 -3.35 -3.56 18.94
C GLU A 131 -1.94 -3.08 19.35
N GLY A 132 -1.84 -1.85 19.79
CA GLY A 132 -0.55 -1.27 20.18
C GLY A 132 0.39 -0.89 19.02
N LYS A 133 -0.01 -1.14 17.76
CA LYS A 133 0.71 -0.68 16.57
C LYS A 133 0.02 0.52 15.90
N VAL A 134 -1.30 0.48 15.81
CA VAL A 134 -2.10 1.55 15.18
C VAL A 134 -3.11 2.17 16.15
N ASN A 135 -2.85 2.08 17.45
CA ASN A 135 -3.70 2.59 18.53
C ASN A 135 -5.13 2.02 18.54
N LEU A 136 -5.33 0.82 18.02
CA LEU A 136 -6.58 0.09 18.19
C LEU A 136 -6.72 -0.36 19.65
N ASN A 137 -7.88 -0.11 20.22
CA ASN A 137 -8.22 -0.70 21.50
C ASN A 137 -8.89 -2.07 21.33
N ALA A 138 -9.01 -2.85 22.42
CA ALA A 138 -9.54 -4.20 22.36
C ALA A 138 -10.99 -4.28 21.84
N GLN A 139 -11.80 -3.24 22.04
CA GLN A 139 -13.17 -3.19 21.54
C GLN A 139 -13.21 -2.95 20.03
N GLU A 140 -12.37 -2.06 19.50
CA GLU A 140 -12.23 -1.82 18.06
C GLU A 140 -11.70 -3.05 17.34
N SER A 141 -10.74 -3.73 17.94
CA SER A 141 -10.20 -5.00 17.45
C SER A 141 -11.27 -6.09 17.37
N ALA A 142 -12.10 -6.21 18.41
CA ALA A 142 -13.23 -7.13 18.43
C ALA A 142 -14.28 -6.78 17.36
N THR A 143 -14.55 -5.50 17.15
CA THR A 143 -15.48 -5.03 16.12
C THR A 143 -15.01 -5.38 14.70
N LEU A 144 -13.72 -5.19 14.42
CA LEU A 144 -13.15 -5.58 13.12
C LEU A 144 -13.28 -7.09 12.86
N ALA A 145 -13.07 -7.90 13.92
CA ALA A 145 -13.22 -9.35 13.82
C ALA A 145 -14.68 -9.77 13.66
N GLU A 146 -15.61 -9.10 14.35
CA GLU A 146 -17.04 -9.35 14.21
C GLU A 146 -17.49 -9.09 12.77
N TRP A 147 -17.09 -8.00 12.16
CA TRP A 147 -17.41 -7.71 10.76
C TRP A 147 -16.87 -8.75 9.78
N ALA A 148 -15.75 -9.41 10.11
CA ALA A 148 -15.20 -10.50 9.29
C ALA A 148 -15.99 -11.80 9.41
N THR A 149 -16.70 -12.00 10.54
CA THR A 149 -17.41 -13.25 10.84
C THR A 149 -18.91 -13.18 10.59
N THR A 150 -19.47 -11.97 10.40
CA THR A 150 -20.90 -11.82 10.15
C THR A 150 -21.26 -12.50 8.83
N PRO A 151 -22.11 -13.53 8.85
CA PRO A 151 -22.59 -14.16 7.61
C PRO A 151 -23.34 -13.08 6.82
N ARG A 152 -23.09 -12.98 5.52
CA ARG A 152 -23.97 -12.20 4.64
C ARG A 152 -25.39 -12.72 4.84
N GLY A 153 -26.27 -11.89 5.37
CA GLY A 153 -27.69 -12.22 5.47
C GLY A 153 -28.25 -12.48 4.07
N VAL A 154 -29.26 -13.34 4.00
CA VAL A 154 -29.97 -13.66 2.75
C VAL A 154 -30.61 -12.37 2.14
N ASP A 155 -30.72 -11.31 2.94
CA ASP A 155 -31.31 -10.01 2.60
C ASP A 155 -30.28 -8.91 2.25
N ASP A 156 -28.98 -9.24 2.24
CA ASP A 156 -27.99 -8.27 1.76
C ASP A 156 -28.30 -7.93 0.29
N PRO A 157 -28.49 -6.66 -0.06
CA PRO A 157 -28.72 -6.29 -1.44
C PRO A 157 -27.55 -6.80 -2.26
N VAL A 158 -27.87 -7.67 -3.23
CA VAL A 158 -26.88 -8.10 -4.23
C VAL A 158 -26.36 -6.82 -4.87
N VAL A 159 -25.15 -6.44 -4.51
CA VAL A 159 -24.47 -5.35 -5.23
C VAL A 159 -24.37 -5.87 -6.68
N PRO A 160 -25.07 -5.24 -7.63
CA PRO A 160 -25.00 -5.71 -8.99
C PRO A 160 -23.55 -5.72 -9.42
N GLU A 161 -23.09 -6.84 -9.92
CA GLU A 161 -21.77 -6.97 -10.53
C GLU A 161 -21.69 -5.85 -11.59
N ILE A 162 -20.81 -4.88 -11.32
CA ILE A 162 -20.59 -3.78 -12.27
C ILE A 162 -19.86 -4.45 -13.44
N SER A 163 -20.59 -4.78 -14.50
CA SER A 163 -20.00 -5.37 -15.69
C SER A 163 -18.92 -4.42 -16.21
N GLU A 164 -17.77 -4.96 -16.59
CA GLU A 164 -16.64 -4.20 -17.14
C GLU A 164 -17.06 -3.31 -18.33
N ASP A 165 -18.14 -3.68 -19.01
CA ASP A 165 -18.72 -2.94 -20.14
C ASP A 165 -19.18 -1.51 -19.78
N ARG A 166 -19.55 -1.25 -18.53
CA ARG A 166 -19.96 0.10 -18.08
C ARG A 166 -18.81 1.09 -18.00
N TRP A 167 -17.60 0.60 -17.72
CA TRP A 167 -16.40 1.45 -17.71
C TRP A 167 -15.98 1.83 -19.13
N ALA A 168 -16.20 0.94 -20.11
CA ALA A 168 -15.89 1.19 -21.52
C ALA A 168 -16.83 2.22 -22.16
N ALA A 169 -18.06 2.35 -21.66
CA ALA A 169 -19.09 3.25 -22.23
C ALA A 169 -18.96 4.72 -21.75
N GLY A 170 -18.09 5.04 -20.80
CA GLY A 170 -17.87 6.42 -20.35
C GLY A 170 -19.08 7.07 -19.65
N GLU A 171 -20.06 6.29 -19.22
CA GLU A 171 -21.22 6.80 -18.48
C GLU A 171 -20.81 7.12 -17.05
N ARG A 172 -20.80 8.42 -16.73
CA ARG A 172 -20.57 8.98 -15.40
C ARG A 172 -21.86 9.04 -14.61
#